data_92f5b5a879335c9a27347d02c59d9932
#
_entry.id   92f5b5a879335c9a27347d02c59d9932
#
_cell.length_a   1.000
_cell.length_b   1.000
_cell.length_c   1.000
_cell.angle_alpha   90.00
_cell.angle_beta   90.00
_cell.angle_gamma   90.00
#
_symmetry.space_group_name_H-M   'P 1'
#
loop_
_entity.id
_entity.type
_entity.pdbx_description
1 polymer ?
#
loop_
_entity_poly.entity_id
_entity_poly.type
_entity_poly.pdbx_seq_one_letter_code
_entity_poly.pdbx_strand_id
1 'polypeptide(L)'
;MGAIKTIDQTTAKKALTVSAGVIEEVTKALAARCSVNGKVSVDKMDENQLVQYQIAWLTSEQRIAEKFIEYAWDSSRGTGDLEQEMAVVFAAETVNHIRSEISSRPSEYGIKSSDLVSKIFNDEINQFLENAMAIQNYNEIAEKIVAKGHFGAYGLDEDHEMFRETFKKFAEDVVMPHAEHVHRHDDIIPEDIIGGLKEMGCFGLCIPESYGGIQPNDKPDNLSMLVVTEELSRGGLGIAGSLITRPEIMSKALLKGGTQEQKDKWLPLLASGERMAGIMVTEPNYGSDVAGVSVTAKPANGGWVINGVKTWCTFAGYANLLLILCRTESDPSLKHKGLSILLAEKPT
;
A
#
# COMPACT_ATOMS: atom_id res chain seq x y z
N MET A 1 -8.73 -39.83 13.27
CA MET A 1 -9.20 -38.49 12.94
C MET A 1 -9.22 -37.68 14.23
N GLY A 2 -8.16 -36.97 14.55
CA GLY A 2 -8.08 -36.10 15.70
C GLY A 2 -8.75 -34.77 15.32
N ALA A 3 -9.76 -34.36 16.08
CA ALA A 3 -10.37 -33.05 15.94
C ALA A 3 -9.27 -32.00 16.01
N ILE A 4 -9.35 -30.99 15.13
CA ILE A 4 -8.55 -29.78 15.23
C ILE A 4 -8.63 -29.34 16.68
N LYS A 5 -7.47 -29.34 17.37
CA LYS A 5 -7.40 -28.77 18.70
C LYS A 5 -7.72 -27.28 18.56
N THR A 6 -8.82 -26.92 19.13
CA THR A 6 -9.48 -25.61 19.21
C THR A 6 -8.61 -24.48 18.73
N ILE A 7 -8.97 -23.90 17.58
CA ILE A 7 -8.47 -22.62 17.10
C ILE A 7 -8.73 -21.61 18.21
N ASP A 8 -7.67 -21.20 18.90
CA ASP A 8 -7.77 -20.37 20.09
C ASP A 8 -7.22 -18.97 19.83
N GLN A 9 -8.15 -18.02 19.73
CA GLN A 9 -7.84 -16.59 19.64
C GLN A 9 -6.87 -16.15 20.74
N THR A 10 -7.05 -16.66 21.95
CA THR A 10 -6.27 -16.27 23.14
C THR A 10 -4.81 -16.65 22.99
N THR A 11 -4.54 -17.88 22.54
CA THR A 11 -3.18 -18.35 22.29
C THR A 11 -2.50 -17.60 21.15
N ALA A 12 -3.24 -17.33 20.05
CA ALA A 12 -2.72 -16.54 18.94
C ALA A 12 -2.37 -15.08 19.37
N LYS A 13 -3.26 -14.42 20.11
CA LYS A 13 -3.01 -13.07 20.67
C LYS A 13 -1.80 -13.07 21.61
N LYS A 14 -1.65 -14.09 22.43
CA LYS A 14 -0.51 -14.21 23.35
C LYS A 14 0.80 -14.36 22.59
N ALA A 15 0.84 -15.20 21.56
CA ALA A 15 2.01 -15.39 20.72
C ALA A 15 2.39 -14.10 19.97
N LEU A 16 1.40 -13.39 19.40
CA LEU A 16 1.60 -12.08 18.78
C LEU A 16 2.09 -11.02 19.78
N THR A 17 1.62 -11.04 21.02
CA THR A 17 2.10 -10.12 22.07
C THR A 17 3.59 -10.36 22.37
N VAL A 18 4.01 -11.62 22.42
CA VAL A 18 5.42 -11.98 22.64
C VAL A 18 6.28 -11.52 21.48
N SER A 19 5.88 -11.79 20.24
CA SER A 19 6.64 -11.37 19.05
C SER A 19 6.69 -9.84 18.89
N ALA A 20 5.61 -9.13 19.19
CA ALA A 20 5.60 -7.66 19.24
C ALA A 20 6.62 -7.11 20.24
N GLY A 21 6.73 -7.73 21.41
CA GLY A 21 7.75 -7.37 22.42
C GLY A 21 9.18 -7.53 21.89
N VAL A 22 9.45 -8.58 21.12
CA VAL A 22 10.77 -8.80 20.49
C VAL A 22 11.02 -7.73 19.41
N ILE A 23 10.04 -7.41 18.56
CA ILE A 23 10.16 -6.35 17.55
C ILE A 23 10.45 -5.00 18.23
N GLU A 24 9.76 -4.68 19.32
CA GLU A 24 9.99 -3.43 20.07
C GLU A 24 11.41 -3.35 20.61
N GLU A 25 11.95 -4.46 21.15
CA GLU A 25 13.31 -4.52 21.69
C GLU A 25 14.37 -4.29 20.59
N VAL A 26 14.26 -5.00 19.46
CA VAL A 26 15.19 -4.83 18.32
C VAL A 26 15.07 -3.44 17.69
N THR A 27 13.87 -2.87 17.67
CA THR A 27 13.64 -1.48 17.21
C THR A 27 14.35 -0.47 18.11
N LYS A 28 14.25 -0.64 19.44
CA LYS A 28 14.97 0.20 20.42
C LYS A 28 16.48 0.07 20.26
N ALA A 29 16.98 -1.15 20.07
CA ALA A 29 18.42 -1.39 19.87
C ALA A 29 18.92 -0.71 18.59
N LEU A 30 18.16 -0.80 17.49
CA LEU A 30 18.49 -0.11 16.23
C LEU A 30 18.43 1.41 16.40
N ALA A 31 17.40 1.95 17.03
CA ALA A 31 17.27 3.39 17.30
C ALA A 31 18.45 3.93 18.11
N ALA A 32 18.89 3.17 19.12
CA ALA A 32 20.08 3.54 19.90
C ALA A 32 21.36 3.55 19.04
N ARG A 33 21.56 2.53 18.21
CA ARG A 33 22.70 2.42 17.27
C ARG A 33 22.71 3.54 16.23
N CYS A 34 21.55 3.95 15.75
CA CYS A 34 21.41 5.04 14.78
C CYS A 34 21.38 6.44 15.41
N SER A 35 21.53 6.57 16.72
CA SER A 35 21.49 7.87 17.40
C SER A 35 22.87 8.50 17.57
N VAL A 36 22.94 9.82 17.34
CA VAL A 36 24.09 10.68 17.64
C VAL A 36 23.60 11.82 18.54
N ASN A 37 24.20 11.98 19.70
CA ASN A 37 23.81 13.01 20.70
C ASN A 37 22.31 12.95 21.06
N GLY A 38 21.76 11.73 21.19
CA GLY A 38 20.35 11.50 21.56
C GLY A 38 19.33 11.74 20.46
N LYS A 39 19.77 11.99 19.22
CA LYS A 39 18.89 12.16 18.05
C LYS A 39 19.23 11.13 16.97
N VAL A 40 18.22 10.58 16.33
CA VAL A 40 18.41 9.67 15.19
C VAL A 40 19.11 10.43 14.05
N SER A 41 20.22 9.85 13.55
CA SER A 41 21.03 10.37 12.45
C SER A 41 20.66 9.66 11.16
N VAL A 42 20.39 10.42 10.10
CA VAL A 42 20.10 9.88 8.76
C VAL A 42 21.29 9.07 8.23
N ASP A 43 22.51 9.58 8.40
CA ASP A 43 23.72 8.86 7.93
C ASP A 43 23.89 7.51 8.65
N LYS A 44 23.59 7.46 9.98
CA LYS A 44 23.58 6.19 10.71
C LYS A 44 22.45 5.26 10.31
N MET A 45 21.33 5.81 9.91
CA MET A 45 20.25 5.01 9.32
C MET A 45 20.69 4.42 7.98
N ASP A 46 21.35 5.19 7.12
CA ASP A 46 21.86 4.73 5.83
C ASP A 46 22.89 3.59 5.99
N GLU A 47 23.73 3.62 7.02
CA GLU A 47 24.65 2.52 7.37
C GLU A 47 23.93 1.23 7.82
N ASN A 48 22.66 1.29 8.21
CA ASN A 48 21.88 0.17 8.75
C ASN A 48 20.62 -0.16 7.94
N GLN A 49 20.58 0.16 6.65
CA GLN A 49 19.38 0.05 5.79
C GLN A 49 18.78 -1.36 5.78
N LEU A 50 19.59 -2.41 5.70
CA LEU A 50 19.10 -3.79 5.64
C LEU A 50 18.33 -4.16 6.93
N VAL A 51 18.88 -3.83 8.09
CA VAL A 51 18.24 -4.12 9.38
C VAL A 51 16.96 -3.31 9.54
N GLN A 52 16.95 -2.04 9.12
CA GLN A 52 15.75 -1.20 9.12
C GLN A 52 14.66 -1.79 8.24
N TYR A 53 15.00 -2.19 7.01
CA TYR A 53 14.05 -2.80 6.08
C TYR A 53 13.41 -4.05 6.68
N GLN A 54 14.20 -4.94 7.25
CA GLN A 54 13.71 -6.16 7.88
C GLN A 54 12.80 -5.88 9.08
N ILE A 55 13.21 -4.96 9.98
CA ILE A 55 12.36 -4.56 11.12
C ILE A 55 11.04 -3.95 10.64
N ALA A 56 11.05 -3.10 9.60
CA ALA A 56 9.86 -2.51 9.04
C ALA A 56 8.93 -3.59 8.45
N TRP A 57 9.49 -4.56 7.73
CA TRP A 57 8.75 -5.69 7.19
C TRP A 57 8.09 -6.52 8.27
N LEU A 58 8.86 -6.99 9.27
CA LEU A 58 8.36 -7.77 10.40
C LEU A 58 7.30 -7.02 11.21
N THR A 59 7.48 -5.70 11.38
CA THR A 59 6.49 -4.84 12.06
C THR A 59 5.18 -4.80 11.26
N SER A 60 5.26 -4.72 9.94
CA SER A 60 4.08 -4.69 9.08
C SER A 60 3.31 -6.01 9.15
N GLU A 61 4.00 -7.15 9.04
CA GLU A 61 3.37 -8.48 9.18
C GLU A 61 2.73 -8.66 10.56
N GLN A 62 3.44 -8.26 11.62
CA GLN A 62 2.92 -8.29 12.99
C GLN A 62 1.60 -7.50 13.10
N ARG A 63 1.56 -6.29 12.56
CA ARG A 63 0.36 -5.45 12.58
C ARG A 63 -0.79 -6.02 11.77
N ILE A 64 -0.49 -6.60 10.61
CA ILE A 64 -1.49 -7.29 9.78
C ILE A 64 -2.07 -8.48 10.55
N ALA A 65 -1.23 -9.31 11.19
CA ALA A 65 -1.68 -10.46 11.97
C ALA A 65 -2.57 -10.04 13.15
N GLU A 66 -2.18 -9.00 13.90
CA GLU A 66 -3.00 -8.44 14.98
C GLU A 66 -4.39 -7.99 14.46
N LYS A 67 -4.41 -7.25 13.35
CA LYS A 67 -5.65 -6.76 12.74
C LYS A 67 -6.48 -7.89 12.14
N PHE A 68 -5.85 -8.91 11.58
CA PHE A 68 -6.58 -10.07 11.08
C PHE A 68 -7.25 -10.86 12.21
N ILE A 69 -6.59 -11.02 13.36
CA ILE A 69 -7.22 -11.61 14.55
C ILE A 69 -8.40 -10.76 15.04
N GLU A 70 -8.27 -9.43 15.08
CA GLU A 70 -9.38 -8.54 15.47
C GLU A 70 -10.57 -8.70 14.49
N TYR A 71 -10.30 -8.67 13.20
CA TYR A 71 -11.29 -8.81 12.13
C TYR A 71 -12.00 -10.18 12.18
N ALA A 72 -11.25 -11.27 12.30
CA ALA A 72 -11.79 -12.62 12.22
C ALA A 72 -12.78 -12.96 13.36
N TRP A 73 -12.71 -12.26 14.49
CA TRP A 73 -13.65 -12.39 15.62
C TRP A 73 -14.68 -11.27 15.71
N ASP A 74 -14.75 -10.39 14.72
CA ASP A 74 -15.78 -9.36 14.64
C ASP A 74 -17.01 -9.88 13.86
N SER A 75 -17.95 -10.47 14.59
CA SER A 75 -19.16 -11.05 13.99
C SER A 75 -20.04 -10.03 13.24
N SER A 76 -19.88 -8.73 13.51
CA SER A 76 -20.60 -7.67 12.79
C SER A 76 -20.20 -7.57 11.33
N ARG A 77 -19.05 -8.18 10.94
CA ARG A 77 -18.50 -8.18 9.59
C ARG A 77 -18.81 -9.43 8.79
N GLY A 78 -19.70 -10.29 9.27
CA GLY A 78 -20.05 -11.54 8.60
C GLY A 78 -18.95 -12.61 8.64
N THR A 79 -17.93 -12.44 9.50
CA THR A 79 -16.83 -13.39 9.67
C THR A 79 -17.27 -14.64 10.41
N GLY A 80 -16.58 -15.77 10.16
CA GLY A 80 -16.88 -17.06 10.76
C GLY A 80 -15.63 -17.94 10.90
N ASP A 81 -15.84 -19.24 10.92
CA ASP A 81 -14.79 -20.23 11.15
C ASP A 81 -13.63 -20.13 10.16
N LEU A 82 -13.91 -19.83 8.87
CA LEU A 82 -12.88 -19.74 7.85
C LEU A 82 -11.90 -18.60 8.13
N GLU A 83 -12.42 -17.42 8.44
CA GLU A 83 -11.60 -16.24 8.76
C GLU A 83 -10.80 -16.45 10.04
N GLN A 84 -11.40 -17.12 11.05
CA GLN A 84 -10.73 -17.41 12.30
C GLN A 84 -9.58 -18.41 12.12
N GLU A 85 -9.78 -19.46 11.32
CA GLU A 85 -8.75 -20.42 10.99
C GLU A 85 -7.59 -19.78 10.22
N MET A 86 -7.91 -18.99 9.17
CA MET A 86 -6.90 -18.26 8.42
C MET A 86 -6.11 -17.30 9.30
N ALA A 87 -6.78 -16.56 10.19
CA ALA A 87 -6.13 -15.60 11.07
C ALA A 87 -5.17 -16.25 12.07
N VAL A 88 -5.52 -17.43 12.62
CA VAL A 88 -4.64 -18.16 13.54
C VAL A 88 -3.43 -18.75 12.83
N VAL A 89 -3.62 -19.32 11.63
CA VAL A 89 -2.51 -19.82 10.81
C VAL A 89 -1.58 -18.67 10.43
N PHE A 90 -2.12 -17.55 9.95
CA PHE A 90 -1.33 -16.38 9.59
C PHE A 90 -0.58 -15.78 10.78
N ALA A 91 -1.19 -15.75 11.96
CA ALA A 91 -0.51 -15.33 13.19
C ALA A 91 0.67 -16.26 13.53
N ALA A 92 0.51 -17.56 13.35
CA ALA A 92 1.59 -18.53 13.59
C ALA A 92 2.72 -18.36 12.55
N GLU A 93 2.41 -18.22 11.27
CA GLU A 93 3.39 -17.94 10.21
C GLU A 93 4.18 -16.66 10.51
N THR A 94 3.49 -15.58 10.91
CA THR A 94 4.09 -14.31 11.30
C THR A 94 5.05 -14.47 12.48
N VAL A 95 4.63 -15.13 13.55
CA VAL A 95 5.49 -15.39 14.72
C VAL A 95 6.70 -16.24 14.33
N ASN A 96 6.50 -17.26 13.48
CA ASN A 96 7.57 -18.11 12.98
C ASN A 96 8.57 -17.35 12.10
N HIS A 97 8.09 -16.46 11.24
CA HIS A 97 8.93 -15.60 10.41
C HIS A 97 9.77 -14.65 11.29
N ILE A 98 9.15 -13.95 12.24
CA ILE A 98 9.82 -13.03 13.15
C ILE A 98 10.93 -13.74 13.92
N ARG A 99 10.65 -14.90 14.54
CA ARG A 99 11.66 -15.65 15.29
C ARG A 99 12.80 -16.15 14.39
N SER A 100 12.48 -16.63 13.20
CA SER A 100 13.45 -17.19 12.26
C SER A 100 14.39 -16.09 11.73
N GLU A 101 13.84 -14.94 11.34
CA GLU A 101 14.63 -13.82 10.82
C GLU A 101 15.56 -13.25 11.91
N ILE A 102 15.03 -12.94 13.09
CA ILE A 102 15.82 -12.34 14.17
C ILE A 102 16.85 -13.32 14.72
N SER A 103 16.52 -14.62 14.84
CA SER A 103 17.47 -15.63 15.33
C SER A 103 18.59 -15.95 14.34
N SER A 104 18.42 -15.65 13.06
CA SER A 104 19.46 -15.87 12.05
C SER A 104 20.67 -14.95 12.26
N ARG A 105 20.47 -13.75 12.79
CA ARG A 105 21.49 -12.70 12.95
C ARG A 105 21.24 -11.85 14.21
N PRO A 106 21.15 -12.43 15.40
CA PRO A 106 20.68 -11.73 16.60
C PRO A 106 21.57 -10.53 16.98
N SER A 107 22.87 -10.59 16.73
CA SER A 107 23.80 -9.47 16.96
C SER A 107 23.50 -8.25 16.07
N GLU A 108 23.08 -8.48 14.83
CA GLU A 108 22.68 -7.40 13.93
C GLU A 108 21.41 -6.69 14.40
N TYR A 109 20.53 -7.41 15.06
CA TYR A 109 19.32 -6.87 15.69
C TYR A 109 19.56 -6.33 17.09
N GLY A 110 20.79 -6.45 17.63
CA GLY A 110 21.15 -5.95 18.95
C GLY A 110 20.51 -6.71 20.10
N ILE A 111 20.15 -7.96 19.90
CA ILE A 111 19.59 -8.86 20.92
C ILE A 111 20.52 -10.05 21.17
N LYS A 112 20.53 -10.57 22.41
CA LYS A 112 21.32 -11.75 22.73
C LYS A 112 20.53 -13.02 22.40
N SER A 113 21.20 -14.04 21.83
CA SER A 113 20.57 -15.32 21.52
C SER A 113 19.88 -15.98 22.72
N SER A 114 20.48 -15.85 23.92
CA SER A 114 19.90 -16.36 25.16
C SER A 114 18.54 -15.73 25.49
N ASP A 115 18.42 -14.42 25.22
CA ASP A 115 17.20 -13.66 25.52
C ASP A 115 16.07 -14.02 24.54
N LEU A 116 16.44 -14.27 23.26
CA LEU A 116 15.50 -14.78 22.25
C LEU A 116 14.97 -16.17 22.63
N VAL A 117 15.85 -17.08 23.05
CA VAL A 117 15.46 -18.45 23.43
C VAL A 117 14.42 -18.42 24.56
N SER A 118 14.64 -17.61 25.59
CA SER A 118 13.68 -17.52 26.70
C SER A 118 12.35 -16.89 26.32
N LYS A 119 12.32 -15.97 25.35
CA LYS A 119 11.12 -15.21 24.98
C LYS A 119 10.27 -15.93 23.93
N ILE A 120 10.86 -16.32 22.80
CA ILE A 120 10.09 -16.71 21.60
C ILE A 120 10.32 -18.18 21.18
N PHE A 121 11.28 -18.89 21.81
CA PHE A 121 11.52 -20.31 21.59
C PHE A 121 11.10 -21.19 22.77
N ASN A 122 10.21 -20.70 23.64
CA ASN A 122 9.67 -21.48 24.75
C ASN A 122 8.64 -22.52 24.27
N ASP A 123 8.33 -23.47 25.13
CA ASP A 123 7.45 -24.61 24.79
C ASP A 123 6.04 -24.14 24.38
N GLU A 124 5.51 -23.09 24.98
CA GLU A 124 4.18 -22.57 24.66
C GLU A 124 4.11 -22.05 23.22
N ILE A 125 5.09 -21.23 22.81
CA ILE A 125 5.18 -20.74 21.42
C ILE A 125 5.43 -21.89 20.46
N ASN A 126 6.35 -22.81 20.78
CA ASN A 126 6.64 -23.96 19.92
C ASN A 126 5.38 -24.81 19.70
N GLN A 127 4.62 -25.10 20.77
CA GLN A 127 3.37 -25.87 20.65
C GLN A 127 2.29 -25.12 19.84
N PHE A 128 2.17 -23.80 20.02
CA PHE A 128 1.26 -23.00 19.22
C PHE A 128 1.60 -23.10 17.73
N LEU A 129 2.87 -22.93 17.37
CA LEU A 129 3.31 -22.99 15.97
C LEU A 129 3.11 -24.39 15.37
N GLU A 130 3.50 -25.43 16.08
CA GLU A 130 3.30 -26.83 15.64
C GLU A 130 1.82 -27.14 15.38
N ASN A 131 0.95 -26.72 16.29
CA ASN A 131 -0.48 -26.95 16.15
C ASN A 131 -1.12 -26.13 15.04
N ALA A 132 -0.84 -24.82 14.99
CA ALA A 132 -1.47 -23.91 14.03
C ALA A 132 -0.97 -24.11 12.60
N MET A 133 0.34 -24.39 12.42
CA MET A 133 0.96 -24.62 11.10
C MET A 133 0.92 -26.08 10.66
N ALA A 134 0.12 -26.95 11.30
CA ALA A 134 -0.06 -28.31 10.83
C ALA A 134 -0.66 -28.34 9.42
N ILE A 135 -0.10 -29.16 8.52
CA ILE A 135 -0.52 -29.24 7.10
C ILE A 135 -2.04 -29.52 6.99
N GLN A 136 -2.61 -30.23 7.93
CA GLN A 136 -4.04 -30.50 7.96
C GLN A 136 -4.88 -29.21 8.01
N ASN A 137 -4.45 -28.18 8.77
CA ASN A 137 -5.17 -26.90 8.86
C ASN A 137 -5.20 -26.19 7.49
N TYR A 138 -4.09 -26.19 6.75
CA TYR A 138 -4.05 -25.62 5.40
C TYR A 138 -5.00 -26.35 4.44
N ASN A 139 -5.05 -27.68 4.52
CA ASN A 139 -5.96 -28.47 3.69
C ASN A 139 -7.43 -28.17 4.03
N GLU A 140 -7.78 -28.09 5.31
CA GLU A 140 -9.15 -27.79 5.75
C GLU A 140 -9.58 -26.35 5.34
N ILE A 141 -8.68 -25.37 5.47
CA ILE A 141 -8.92 -24.01 4.95
C ILE A 141 -9.15 -24.04 3.44
N ALA A 142 -8.29 -24.75 2.68
CA ALA A 142 -8.43 -24.88 1.24
C ALA A 142 -9.75 -25.55 0.83
N GLU A 143 -10.13 -26.62 1.49
CA GLU A 143 -11.42 -27.30 1.26
C GLU A 143 -12.61 -26.38 1.51
N LYS A 144 -12.57 -25.58 2.59
CA LYS A 144 -13.61 -24.59 2.89
C LYS A 144 -13.69 -23.50 1.84
N ILE A 145 -12.55 -22.97 1.37
CA ILE A 145 -12.49 -21.96 0.29
C ILE A 145 -13.12 -22.52 -0.99
N VAL A 146 -12.75 -23.74 -1.37
CA VAL A 146 -13.31 -24.38 -2.58
C VAL A 146 -14.82 -24.62 -2.42
N ALA A 147 -15.26 -25.09 -1.26
CA ALA A 147 -16.67 -25.35 -1.01
C ALA A 147 -17.54 -24.07 -0.99
N LYS A 148 -17.00 -22.97 -0.49
CA LYS A 148 -17.67 -21.67 -0.40
C LYS A 148 -17.57 -20.87 -1.71
N GLY A 149 -16.57 -21.12 -2.54
CA GLY A 149 -16.27 -20.35 -3.75
C GLY A 149 -15.71 -18.94 -3.50
N HIS A 150 -15.30 -18.64 -2.25
CA HIS A 150 -14.69 -17.36 -1.87
C HIS A 150 -13.70 -17.54 -0.70
N PHE A 151 -12.81 -16.55 -0.53
CA PHE A 151 -11.75 -16.57 0.48
C PHE A 151 -12.18 -16.03 1.86
N GLY A 152 -13.45 -15.72 2.04
CA GLY A 152 -13.99 -15.18 3.28
C GLY A 152 -14.85 -13.94 3.06
N ALA A 153 -15.35 -13.36 4.16
CA ALA A 153 -16.12 -12.12 4.12
C ALA A 153 -15.20 -10.90 3.93
N TYR A 154 -15.63 -9.92 3.18
CA TYR A 154 -14.90 -8.64 3.06
C TYR A 154 -15.20 -7.69 4.23
N GLY A 155 -16.33 -7.90 4.93
CA GLY A 155 -16.75 -7.04 6.04
C GLY A 155 -17.11 -5.63 5.59
N LEU A 156 -17.61 -5.51 4.38
CA LEU A 156 -18.07 -4.26 3.79
C LEU A 156 -19.48 -3.92 4.29
N ASP A 157 -19.81 -2.64 4.37
CA ASP A 157 -21.19 -2.18 4.49
C ASP A 157 -21.90 -2.22 3.12
N GLU A 158 -23.20 -1.92 3.12
CA GLU A 158 -24.04 -2.01 1.92
C GLU A 158 -23.53 -1.12 0.77
N ASP A 159 -23.04 0.08 1.07
CA ASP A 159 -22.55 1.02 0.06
C ASP A 159 -21.25 0.50 -0.59
N HIS A 160 -20.30 0.03 0.19
CA HIS A 160 -19.05 -0.52 -0.33
C HIS A 160 -19.26 -1.85 -1.07
N GLU A 161 -20.23 -2.68 -0.64
CA GLU A 161 -20.60 -3.89 -1.37
C GLU A 161 -21.23 -3.57 -2.72
N MET A 162 -22.07 -2.54 -2.80
CA MET A 162 -22.62 -2.05 -4.06
C MET A 162 -21.51 -1.52 -5.00
N PHE A 163 -20.54 -0.78 -4.47
CA PHE A 163 -19.34 -0.40 -5.23
C PHE A 163 -18.62 -1.64 -5.76
N ARG A 164 -18.34 -2.61 -4.91
CA ARG A 164 -17.65 -3.83 -5.29
C ARG A 164 -18.33 -4.55 -6.45
N GLU A 165 -19.63 -4.82 -6.34
CA GLU A 165 -20.37 -5.51 -7.39
C GLU A 165 -20.44 -4.70 -8.70
N THR A 166 -20.57 -3.37 -8.61
CA THR A 166 -20.59 -2.48 -9.78
C THR A 166 -19.27 -2.53 -10.53
N PHE A 167 -18.14 -2.38 -9.83
CA PHE A 167 -16.81 -2.39 -10.45
C PHE A 167 -16.34 -3.77 -10.85
N LYS A 168 -16.78 -4.81 -10.13
CA LYS A 168 -16.59 -6.21 -10.55
C LYS A 168 -17.24 -6.47 -11.91
N LYS A 169 -18.50 -6.07 -12.07
CA LYS A 169 -19.20 -6.21 -13.33
C LYS A 169 -18.53 -5.44 -14.46
N PHE A 170 -18.12 -4.20 -14.21
CA PHE A 170 -17.39 -3.41 -15.20
C PHE A 170 -16.04 -4.05 -15.58
N ALA A 171 -15.31 -4.56 -14.59
CA ALA A 171 -14.06 -5.26 -14.81
C ALA A 171 -14.24 -6.52 -15.70
N GLU A 172 -15.29 -7.30 -15.45
CA GLU A 172 -15.60 -8.52 -16.23
C GLU A 172 -16.08 -8.20 -17.63
N ASP A 173 -17.02 -7.26 -17.76
CA ASP A 173 -17.70 -6.99 -19.04
C ASP A 173 -16.86 -6.10 -19.99
N VAL A 174 -16.07 -5.16 -19.44
CA VAL A 174 -15.37 -4.14 -20.23
C VAL A 174 -13.86 -4.28 -20.16
N VAL A 175 -13.26 -4.50 -19.00
CA VAL A 175 -11.81 -4.50 -18.85
C VAL A 175 -11.16 -5.80 -19.29
N MET A 176 -11.63 -6.95 -18.80
CA MET A 176 -11.04 -8.27 -19.07
C MET A 176 -10.97 -8.62 -20.56
N PRO A 177 -11.99 -8.30 -21.40
CA PRO A 177 -11.92 -8.59 -22.83
C PRO A 177 -10.74 -7.94 -23.56
N HIS A 178 -10.26 -6.80 -23.05
CA HIS A 178 -9.14 -6.07 -23.65
C HIS A 178 -7.78 -6.38 -23.03
N ALA A 179 -7.74 -6.92 -21.80
CA ALA A 179 -6.53 -7.00 -20.98
C ALA A 179 -5.37 -7.74 -21.66
N GLU A 180 -5.65 -8.93 -22.22
CA GLU A 180 -4.63 -9.74 -22.89
C GLU A 180 -4.13 -9.09 -24.18
N HIS A 181 -5.05 -8.56 -24.99
CA HIS A 181 -4.71 -7.92 -26.27
C HIS A 181 -3.78 -6.72 -26.05
N VAL A 182 -4.20 -5.77 -25.20
CA VAL A 182 -3.43 -4.55 -24.90
C VAL A 182 -2.04 -4.90 -24.36
N HIS A 183 -1.96 -5.88 -23.44
CA HIS A 183 -0.68 -6.31 -22.88
C HIS A 183 0.26 -6.93 -23.92
N ARG A 184 -0.26 -7.82 -24.78
CA ARG A 184 0.56 -8.54 -25.78
C ARG A 184 1.03 -7.66 -26.95
N HIS A 185 0.26 -6.62 -27.26
CA HIS A 185 0.55 -5.76 -28.43
C HIS A 185 1.14 -4.41 -28.03
N ASP A 186 1.35 -4.18 -26.70
CA ASP A 186 1.83 -2.90 -26.18
C ASP A 186 0.95 -1.73 -26.65
N ASP A 187 -0.37 -1.98 -26.67
CA ASP A 187 -1.35 -1.06 -27.22
C ASP A 187 -1.78 0.00 -26.21
N ILE A 188 -2.44 1.05 -26.68
CA ILE A 188 -3.01 2.09 -25.82
C ILE A 188 -4.27 1.57 -25.10
N ILE A 189 -4.59 2.17 -23.97
CA ILE A 189 -5.81 1.82 -23.21
C ILE A 189 -7.03 2.20 -24.04
N PRO A 190 -7.98 1.26 -24.25
CA PRO A 190 -9.21 1.50 -24.99
C PRO A 190 -10.05 2.65 -24.38
N GLU A 191 -10.66 3.46 -25.24
CA GLU A 191 -11.44 4.63 -24.82
C GLU A 191 -12.73 4.24 -24.08
N ASP A 192 -13.31 3.07 -24.35
CA ASP A 192 -14.47 2.56 -23.61
C ASP A 192 -14.14 2.28 -22.13
N ILE A 193 -12.92 1.85 -21.80
CA ILE A 193 -12.48 1.73 -20.42
C ILE A 193 -12.37 3.11 -19.77
N ILE A 194 -11.71 4.07 -20.43
CA ILE A 194 -11.51 5.42 -19.89
C ILE A 194 -12.86 6.14 -19.76
N GLY A 195 -13.70 6.06 -20.79
CA GLY A 195 -15.04 6.64 -20.82
C GLY A 195 -15.94 6.07 -19.72
N GLY A 196 -15.98 4.74 -19.58
CA GLY A 196 -16.74 4.08 -18.52
C GLY A 196 -16.30 4.49 -17.11
N LEU A 197 -14.99 4.58 -16.86
CA LEU A 197 -14.47 5.07 -15.59
C LEU A 197 -14.85 6.54 -15.31
N LYS A 198 -14.90 7.40 -16.35
CA LYS A 198 -15.41 8.78 -16.23
C LYS A 198 -16.88 8.81 -15.87
N GLU A 199 -17.71 8.06 -16.59
CA GLU A 199 -19.17 8.00 -16.36
C GLU A 199 -19.51 7.50 -14.96
N MET A 200 -18.74 6.56 -14.43
CA MET A 200 -18.88 6.06 -13.06
C MET A 200 -18.26 6.97 -11.99
N GLY A 201 -17.66 8.10 -12.34
CA GLY A 201 -17.05 9.04 -11.39
C GLY A 201 -15.78 8.54 -10.71
N CYS A 202 -15.12 7.53 -11.25
CA CYS A 202 -13.95 6.89 -10.64
C CYS A 202 -12.79 7.85 -10.34
N PHE A 203 -12.60 8.86 -11.18
CA PHE A 203 -11.51 9.82 -11.00
C PHE A 203 -11.75 10.79 -9.85
N GLY A 204 -13.01 10.86 -9.34
CA GLY A 204 -13.42 11.65 -8.19
C GLY A 204 -13.40 10.92 -6.85
N LEU A 205 -13.04 9.63 -6.79
CA LEU A 205 -13.08 8.80 -5.57
C LEU A 205 -12.35 9.41 -4.36
N CYS A 206 -11.24 10.11 -4.59
CA CYS A 206 -10.42 10.73 -3.54
C CYS A 206 -10.53 12.26 -3.52
N ILE A 207 -11.50 12.82 -4.23
CA ILE A 207 -11.74 14.26 -4.29
C ILE A 207 -13.01 14.57 -3.51
N PRO A 208 -12.97 15.56 -2.58
CA PRO A 208 -14.14 15.94 -1.81
C PRO A 208 -15.32 16.40 -2.68
N GLU A 209 -16.54 16.15 -2.21
CA GLU A 209 -17.79 16.60 -2.86
C GLU A 209 -17.79 18.10 -3.14
N SER A 210 -17.20 18.91 -2.25
CA SER A 210 -17.04 20.36 -2.44
C SER A 210 -16.25 20.77 -3.70
N TYR A 211 -15.51 19.82 -4.28
CA TYR A 211 -14.77 19.99 -5.55
C TYR A 211 -15.32 19.10 -6.67
N GLY A 212 -16.55 18.59 -6.52
CA GLY A 212 -17.20 17.76 -7.54
C GLY A 212 -16.76 16.29 -7.55
N GLY A 213 -16.02 15.83 -6.55
CA GLY A 213 -15.72 14.42 -6.35
C GLY A 213 -16.86 13.69 -5.60
N ILE A 214 -16.60 12.46 -5.19
CA ILE A 214 -17.56 11.64 -4.45
C ILE A 214 -17.09 11.31 -3.02
N GLN A 215 -15.89 11.75 -2.64
CA GLN A 215 -15.41 11.57 -1.27
C GLN A 215 -16.15 12.50 -0.32
N PRO A 216 -16.68 12.02 0.82
CA PRO A 216 -17.30 12.88 1.84
C PRO A 216 -16.35 13.99 2.31
N ASN A 217 -16.90 15.20 2.53
CA ASN A 217 -16.09 16.38 2.91
C ASN A 217 -15.49 16.28 4.31
N ASP A 218 -16.08 15.51 5.21
CA ASP A 218 -15.73 15.42 6.62
C ASP A 218 -14.65 14.35 6.90
N LYS A 219 -14.51 13.34 6.04
CA LYS A 219 -13.49 12.29 6.20
C LYS A 219 -13.11 11.64 4.88
N PRO A 220 -11.83 11.19 4.73
CA PRO A 220 -11.44 10.39 3.59
C PRO A 220 -12.14 9.02 3.59
N ASP A 221 -12.66 8.62 2.44
CA ASP A 221 -13.13 7.27 2.19
C ASP A 221 -12.06 6.46 1.43
N ASN A 222 -11.15 5.88 2.19
CA ASN A 222 -10.11 5.04 1.62
C ASN A 222 -10.62 3.64 1.26
N LEU A 223 -11.75 3.20 1.82
CA LEU A 223 -12.30 1.87 1.58
C LEU A 223 -12.91 1.76 0.19
N SER A 224 -13.69 2.75 -0.23
CA SER A 224 -14.18 2.83 -1.62
C SER A 224 -13.04 2.79 -2.63
N MET A 225 -11.98 3.57 -2.42
CA MET A 225 -10.82 3.57 -3.31
C MET A 225 -10.15 2.19 -3.37
N LEU A 226 -10.02 1.51 -2.22
CA LEU A 226 -9.42 0.18 -2.12
C LEU A 226 -10.25 -0.86 -2.87
N VAL A 227 -11.55 -0.91 -2.64
CA VAL A 227 -12.50 -1.85 -3.27
C VAL A 227 -12.51 -1.68 -4.80
N VAL A 228 -12.61 -0.43 -5.26
CA VAL A 228 -12.60 -0.13 -6.70
C VAL A 228 -11.26 -0.50 -7.34
N THR A 229 -10.14 -0.18 -6.67
CA THR A 229 -8.80 -0.56 -7.17
C THR A 229 -8.64 -2.08 -7.26
N GLU A 230 -9.14 -2.83 -6.28
CA GLU A 230 -9.08 -4.30 -6.27
C GLU A 230 -9.81 -4.88 -7.47
N GLU A 231 -11.07 -4.52 -7.67
CA GLU A 231 -11.88 -5.09 -8.77
C GLU A 231 -11.36 -4.68 -10.15
N LEU A 232 -10.98 -3.43 -10.34
CA LEU A 232 -10.40 -2.98 -11.60
C LEU A 232 -9.04 -3.65 -11.87
N SER A 233 -8.23 -3.89 -10.84
CA SER A 233 -6.94 -4.58 -10.96
C SER A 233 -7.12 -6.07 -11.25
N ARG A 234 -8.17 -6.70 -10.72
CA ARG A 234 -8.56 -8.07 -11.07
C ARG A 234 -8.91 -8.19 -12.56
N GLY A 235 -9.55 -7.17 -13.11
CA GLY A 235 -9.82 -7.08 -14.55
C GLY A 235 -8.56 -6.85 -15.37
N GLY A 236 -7.69 -5.95 -14.92
CA GLY A 236 -6.43 -5.60 -15.56
C GLY A 236 -5.76 -4.41 -14.88
N LEU A 237 -4.72 -4.67 -14.07
CA LEU A 237 -4.02 -3.61 -13.35
C LEU A 237 -3.50 -2.51 -14.30
N GLY A 238 -2.87 -2.89 -15.40
CA GLY A 238 -2.24 -1.95 -16.34
C GLY A 238 -3.23 -1.07 -17.08
N ILE A 239 -4.38 -1.62 -17.45
CA ILE A 239 -5.36 -0.95 -18.32
C ILE A 239 -6.55 -0.31 -17.56
N ALA A 240 -6.74 -0.64 -16.28
CA ALA A 240 -7.83 -0.09 -15.47
C ALA A 240 -7.40 0.28 -14.04
N GLY A 241 -6.93 -0.67 -13.23
CA GLY A 241 -6.60 -0.41 -11.82
C GLY A 241 -5.57 0.70 -11.61
N SER A 242 -4.60 0.85 -12.51
CA SER A 242 -3.60 1.92 -12.41
C SER A 242 -4.13 3.30 -12.79
N LEU A 243 -5.23 3.41 -13.53
CA LEU A 243 -5.75 4.69 -14.00
C LEU A 243 -6.24 5.59 -12.85
N ILE A 244 -6.94 5.00 -11.90
CA ILE A 244 -7.53 5.75 -10.78
C ILE A 244 -6.51 6.18 -9.73
N THR A 245 -5.36 5.54 -9.66
CA THR A 245 -4.29 5.90 -8.70
C THR A 245 -3.59 7.22 -9.06
N ARG A 246 -3.59 7.66 -10.32
CA ARG A 246 -2.94 8.91 -10.73
C ARG A 246 -3.72 10.14 -10.28
N PRO A 247 -5.04 10.25 -10.52
CA PRO A 247 -5.87 11.30 -9.93
C PRO A 247 -5.82 11.30 -8.40
N GLU A 248 -5.79 10.13 -7.75
CA GLU A 248 -5.64 10.03 -6.30
C GLU A 248 -4.37 10.74 -5.79
N ILE A 249 -3.20 10.38 -6.36
CA ILE A 249 -1.91 10.96 -5.94
C ILE A 249 -1.92 12.49 -6.17
N MET A 250 -2.39 12.93 -7.33
CA MET A 250 -2.42 14.34 -7.68
C MET A 250 -3.40 15.14 -6.82
N SER A 251 -4.61 14.62 -6.60
CA SER A 251 -5.61 15.31 -5.77
C SER A 251 -5.18 15.40 -4.31
N LYS A 252 -4.60 14.33 -3.75
CA LYS A 252 -4.05 14.36 -2.38
C LYS A 252 -2.89 15.35 -2.25
N ALA A 253 -2.02 15.45 -3.27
CA ALA A 253 -0.95 16.44 -3.29
C ALA A 253 -1.50 17.88 -3.35
N LEU A 254 -2.49 18.13 -4.20
CA LEU A 254 -3.17 19.42 -4.31
C LEU A 254 -3.90 19.82 -3.02
N LEU A 255 -4.67 18.89 -2.44
CA LEU A 255 -5.40 19.13 -1.19
C LEU A 255 -4.45 19.50 -0.05
N LYS A 256 -3.28 18.85 0.02
CA LYS A 256 -2.30 19.06 1.09
C LYS A 256 -1.40 20.27 0.86
N GLY A 257 -0.94 20.53 -0.35
CA GLY A 257 0.12 21.50 -0.65
C GLY A 257 -0.23 22.54 -1.70
N GLY A 258 -1.34 22.42 -2.41
CA GLY A 258 -1.76 23.37 -3.45
C GLY A 258 -2.33 24.67 -2.85
N THR A 259 -2.20 25.78 -3.59
CA THR A 259 -2.90 27.01 -3.27
C THR A 259 -4.41 26.84 -3.45
N GLN A 260 -5.22 27.74 -2.87
CA GLN A 260 -6.66 27.66 -3.05
C GLN A 260 -7.07 27.76 -4.52
N GLU A 261 -6.43 28.68 -5.26
CA GLU A 261 -6.63 28.84 -6.71
C GLU A 261 -6.33 27.56 -7.49
N GLN A 262 -5.24 26.85 -7.14
CA GLN A 262 -4.92 25.56 -7.76
C GLN A 262 -5.95 24.49 -7.44
N LYS A 263 -6.44 24.44 -6.21
CA LYS A 263 -7.50 23.50 -5.80
C LYS A 263 -8.79 23.75 -6.55
N ASP A 264 -9.24 25.01 -6.59
CA ASP A 264 -10.49 25.42 -7.24
C ASP A 264 -10.45 25.19 -8.76
N LYS A 265 -9.26 25.35 -9.37
CA LYS A 265 -9.08 25.12 -10.80
C LYS A 265 -9.00 23.63 -11.14
N TRP A 266 -8.18 22.86 -10.43
CA TRP A 266 -7.78 21.53 -10.89
C TRP A 266 -8.58 20.38 -10.33
N LEU A 267 -9.05 20.46 -9.08
CA LEU A 267 -9.76 19.34 -8.47
C LEU A 267 -11.07 19.00 -9.21
N PRO A 268 -11.91 19.96 -9.62
CA PRO A 268 -13.12 19.63 -10.40
C PRO A 268 -12.81 18.98 -11.75
N LEU A 269 -11.77 19.43 -12.43
CA LEU A 269 -11.36 18.91 -13.73
C LEU A 269 -10.76 17.49 -13.64
N LEU A 270 -10.10 17.19 -12.51
CA LEU A 270 -9.61 15.85 -12.20
C LEU A 270 -10.77 14.93 -11.82
N ALA A 271 -11.71 15.41 -11.01
CA ALA A 271 -12.87 14.62 -10.56
C ALA A 271 -13.74 14.14 -11.74
N SER A 272 -13.99 15.03 -12.71
CA SER A 272 -14.75 14.70 -13.91
C SER A 272 -13.95 13.88 -14.95
N GLY A 273 -12.63 13.72 -14.76
CA GLY A 273 -11.75 13.14 -15.77
C GLY A 273 -11.59 13.98 -17.04
N GLU A 274 -11.98 15.26 -17.02
CA GLU A 274 -11.71 16.21 -18.12
C GLU A 274 -10.21 16.45 -18.25
N ARG A 275 -9.49 16.48 -17.12
CA ARG A 275 -8.04 16.49 -17.06
C ARG A 275 -7.52 15.20 -16.47
N MET A 276 -6.64 14.55 -17.21
CA MET A 276 -6.02 13.30 -16.78
C MET A 276 -4.63 13.54 -16.19
N ALA A 277 -4.35 12.88 -15.06
CA ALA A 277 -3.14 13.09 -14.29
C ALA A 277 -1.98 12.20 -14.74
N GLY A 278 -0.80 12.78 -14.85
CA GLY A 278 0.48 12.06 -14.96
C GLY A 278 1.40 12.42 -13.78
N ILE A 279 2.03 11.41 -13.19
CA ILE A 279 2.93 11.58 -12.03
C ILE A 279 4.36 11.31 -12.45
N MET A 280 5.24 12.30 -12.29
CA MET A 280 6.61 12.30 -12.77
C MET A 280 7.58 12.46 -11.59
N VAL A 281 8.00 11.34 -10.98
CA VAL A 281 8.93 11.29 -9.85
C VAL A 281 10.23 10.61 -10.26
N THR A 282 10.15 9.36 -10.73
CA THR A 282 11.28 8.49 -11.04
C THR A 282 12.14 9.01 -12.19
N GLU A 283 13.45 8.84 -12.08
CA GLU A 283 14.44 9.12 -13.12
C GLU A 283 15.23 7.85 -13.47
N PRO A 284 15.93 7.79 -14.61
CA PRO A 284 16.69 6.60 -14.99
C PRO A 284 17.66 6.09 -13.90
N ASN A 285 18.23 7.00 -13.11
CA ASN A 285 19.21 6.67 -12.07
C ASN A 285 18.64 6.76 -10.63
N TYR A 286 17.39 7.21 -10.45
CA TYR A 286 16.79 7.49 -9.13
C TYR A 286 15.37 6.94 -9.05
N GLY A 287 15.20 5.83 -8.34
CA GLY A 287 13.91 5.25 -7.99
C GLY A 287 13.62 5.46 -6.51
N SER A 288 14.11 4.56 -5.65
CA SER A 288 13.93 4.66 -4.20
C SER A 288 14.67 5.86 -3.57
N ASP A 289 15.82 6.26 -4.13
CA ASP A 289 16.52 7.48 -3.71
C ASP A 289 15.89 8.73 -4.35
N VAL A 290 14.68 9.07 -3.91
CA VAL A 290 13.95 10.28 -4.36
C VAL A 290 14.71 11.56 -4.01
N ALA A 291 15.50 11.57 -2.95
CA ALA A 291 16.30 12.74 -2.56
C ALA A 291 17.43 13.05 -3.55
N GLY A 292 17.85 12.05 -4.33
CA GLY A 292 18.91 12.17 -5.33
C GLY A 292 18.46 12.66 -6.70
N VAL A 293 17.15 12.83 -6.96
CA VAL A 293 16.65 13.23 -8.31
C VAL A 293 17.36 14.47 -8.85
N SER A 294 17.64 14.45 -10.14
CA SER A 294 18.49 15.41 -10.85
C SER A 294 17.74 16.33 -11.82
N VAL A 295 16.51 16.02 -12.19
CA VAL A 295 15.68 16.93 -12.99
C VAL A 295 15.58 18.28 -12.30
N THR A 296 15.97 19.34 -12.99
CA THR A 296 16.00 20.71 -12.43
C THR A 296 14.85 21.55 -12.91
N ALA A 297 14.42 22.49 -12.08
CA ALA A 297 13.53 23.57 -12.48
C ALA A 297 14.15 24.92 -12.10
N LYS A 298 14.19 25.85 -13.05
CA LYS A 298 14.72 27.18 -12.84
C LYS A 298 13.66 28.23 -13.15
N PRO A 299 13.56 29.30 -12.36
CA PRO A 299 12.64 30.40 -12.65
C PRO A 299 12.94 30.99 -14.04
N ALA A 300 11.89 31.29 -14.77
CA ALA A 300 11.93 31.99 -16.04
C ALA A 300 10.76 32.98 -16.13
N ASN A 301 10.72 33.83 -17.16
CA ASN A 301 9.67 34.81 -17.33
C ASN A 301 8.27 34.20 -17.31
N GLY A 302 7.53 34.43 -16.23
CA GLY A 302 6.16 33.94 -16.03
C GLY A 302 6.00 32.50 -15.57
N GLY A 303 7.10 31.79 -15.22
CA GLY A 303 7.01 30.40 -14.75
C GLY A 303 8.36 29.75 -14.49
N TRP A 304 8.48 28.48 -14.86
CA TRP A 304 9.66 27.63 -14.62
C TRP A 304 10.08 26.91 -15.90
N VAL A 305 11.37 26.80 -16.13
CA VAL A 305 11.94 25.91 -17.15
C VAL A 305 12.42 24.65 -16.46
N ILE A 306 11.81 23.51 -16.84
CA ILE A 306 12.15 22.18 -16.33
C ILE A 306 13.07 21.50 -17.34
N ASN A 307 14.19 20.94 -16.86
CA ASN A 307 15.16 20.24 -17.70
C ASN A 307 15.61 18.93 -17.08
N GLY A 308 15.58 17.86 -17.86
CA GLY A 308 15.97 16.50 -17.49
C GLY A 308 15.01 15.44 -18.02
N VAL A 309 15.16 14.20 -17.54
CA VAL A 309 14.38 13.05 -17.99
C VAL A 309 13.71 12.39 -16.80
N LYS A 310 12.41 12.16 -16.91
CA LYS A 310 11.62 11.30 -16.02
C LYS A 310 11.29 10.01 -16.75
N THR A 311 11.18 8.92 -16.00
CA THR A 311 10.90 7.58 -16.56
C THR A 311 9.79 6.89 -15.78
N TRP A 312 9.22 5.83 -16.36
CA TRP A 312 8.13 5.06 -15.78
C TRP A 312 6.89 5.90 -15.41
N CYS A 313 6.66 6.96 -16.19
CA CYS A 313 5.53 7.85 -15.97
C CYS A 313 4.27 7.24 -16.59
N THR A 314 3.63 6.34 -15.86
CA THR A 314 2.40 5.67 -16.29
C THR A 314 1.38 6.68 -16.79
N PHE A 315 0.80 6.44 -17.98
CA PHE A 315 -0.22 7.27 -18.59
C PHE A 315 0.23 8.67 -19.04
N ALA A 316 1.53 9.01 -18.97
CA ALA A 316 2.03 10.34 -19.30
C ALA A 316 1.79 10.74 -20.77
N GLY A 317 1.71 9.78 -21.69
CA GLY A 317 1.38 10.02 -23.09
C GLY A 317 0.00 10.64 -23.27
N TYR A 318 -0.98 10.15 -22.51
CA TYR A 318 -2.39 10.57 -22.54
C TYR A 318 -2.67 11.74 -21.58
N ALA A 319 -2.01 11.77 -20.43
CA ALA A 319 -2.22 12.78 -19.42
C ALA A 319 -1.91 14.21 -19.94
N ASN A 320 -2.75 15.15 -19.57
CA ASN A 320 -2.63 16.56 -19.93
C ASN A 320 -2.35 17.49 -18.74
N LEU A 321 -2.33 16.93 -17.52
CA LEU A 321 -1.87 17.60 -16.30
C LEU A 321 -0.79 16.75 -15.63
N LEU A 322 0.40 17.32 -15.44
CA LEU A 322 1.58 16.61 -14.96
C LEU A 322 1.98 17.14 -13.58
N LEU A 323 2.20 16.24 -12.64
CA LEU A 323 2.79 16.53 -11.33
C LEU A 323 4.26 16.09 -11.39
N ILE A 324 5.17 17.08 -11.32
CA ILE A 324 6.59 16.87 -11.58
C ILE A 324 7.40 17.19 -10.33
N LEU A 325 8.09 16.17 -9.78
CA LEU A 325 9.07 16.38 -8.73
C LEU A 325 10.41 16.77 -9.37
N CYS A 326 10.96 17.92 -8.96
CA CYS A 326 12.20 18.44 -9.51
C CYS A 326 13.01 19.21 -8.48
N ARG A 327 14.29 19.45 -8.79
CA ARG A 327 15.21 20.23 -7.97
C ARG A 327 15.09 21.70 -8.34
N THR A 328 14.66 22.50 -7.39
CA THR A 328 14.55 23.97 -7.49
C THR A 328 15.73 24.69 -6.84
N GLU A 329 16.44 24.02 -5.93
CA GLU A 329 17.64 24.55 -5.27
C GLU A 329 18.89 23.91 -5.88
N SER A 330 19.90 24.76 -6.18
CA SER A 330 21.14 24.31 -6.83
C SER A 330 22.12 23.61 -5.90
N ASP A 331 21.96 23.74 -4.58
CA ASP A 331 22.83 23.11 -3.58
C ASP A 331 22.44 21.64 -3.35
N PRO A 332 23.27 20.66 -3.79
CA PRO A 332 22.97 19.24 -3.62
C PRO A 332 22.95 18.79 -2.14
N SER A 333 23.60 19.54 -1.24
CA SER A 333 23.65 19.19 0.19
C SER A 333 22.28 19.31 0.87
N LEU A 334 21.35 20.06 0.27
CA LEU A 334 19.97 20.17 0.73
C LEU A 334 19.16 18.88 0.55
N LYS A 335 19.64 17.91 -0.26
CA LYS A 335 18.97 16.64 -0.51
C LYS A 335 17.47 16.87 -0.82
N HIS A 336 16.55 16.25 -0.04
CA HIS A 336 15.10 16.39 -0.21
C HIS A 336 14.58 17.82 0.04
N LYS A 337 15.29 18.65 0.81
CA LYS A 337 14.90 20.04 1.08
C LYS A 337 15.09 20.97 -0.12
N GLY A 338 15.86 20.55 -1.12
CA GLY A 338 16.06 21.27 -2.37
C GLY A 338 15.04 20.89 -3.47
N LEU A 339 14.03 20.07 -3.16
CA LEU A 339 13.04 19.59 -4.11
C LEU A 339 11.72 20.33 -3.98
N SER A 340 11.06 20.51 -5.10
CA SER A 340 9.70 21.05 -5.21
C SER A 340 8.84 20.21 -6.15
N ILE A 341 7.53 20.28 -5.96
CA ILE A 341 6.55 19.69 -6.87
C ILE A 341 5.95 20.81 -7.69
N LEU A 342 6.03 20.69 -9.01
CA LEU A 342 5.42 21.60 -9.95
C LEU A 342 4.26 20.95 -10.69
N LEU A 343 3.23 21.73 -10.98
CA LEU A 343 2.14 21.34 -11.87
C LEU A 343 2.40 21.95 -13.25
N ALA A 344 2.33 21.12 -14.29
CA ALA A 344 2.48 21.54 -15.66
C ALA A 344 1.31 21.06 -16.51
N GLU A 345 0.68 21.97 -17.25
CA GLU A 345 -0.24 21.61 -18.31
C GLU A 345 0.57 21.17 -19.52
N LYS A 346 0.26 19.98 -20.04
CA LYS A 346 0.78 19.50 -21.30
C LYS A 346 -0.16 19.96 -22.41
N PRO A 347 0.33 20.60 -23.48
CA PRO A 347 -0.49 20.91 -24.64
C PRO A 347 -1.15 19.64 -25.17
N THR A 348 -2.44 19.71 -25.48
CA THR A 348 -3.22 18.64 -26.13
C THR A 348 -2.84 18.50 -27.58
#